data_273dcad991ef45f84f93696536d93418
#
_entry.id   273dcad991ef45f84f93696536d93418
#
_cell.length_a   1.000
_cell.length_b   1.000
_cell.length_c   1.000
_cell.angle_alpha   90.00
_cell.angle_beta   90.00
_cell.angle_gamma   90.00
#
_symmetry.space_group_name_H-M   'P 1'
#
loop_
_entity.id
_entity.type
_entity.pdbx_description
1 polymer ?
#
loop_
_entity_poly.entity_id
_entity_poly.type
_entity_poly.pdbx_seq_one_letter_code
_entity_poly.pdbx_strand_id
1 'polypeptide(L)'
;MGTSAVSFLAPAKLNLSLQVFGKRPDGYHHIRSVMVPVSLYDEVTVEEIPAGIFVECDDPWVPTDAANSCHKAAALFLAWAGTPAGVRIRIRKAIPPESGLGGGSSDAAAALKGLIALTGKHPPPEALLAMAVRVGADVPFFLPGGAALVEGIGERLTPLPWNVPFHAVIVRPAFGLSTREGYARLGREPGDPPPRGNVPSFRTFTDVAAAVRNDFEEAWGPSHPEIAAIRRELLSAGAGAAGLSGSGSALFGLYASERLAREARRKLSGSDDGGTGRRVFVARSV
;
A
#
# COMPACT_ATOMS: atom_id res chain seq x y z
N MET A 1 -27.41 -8.17 -24.51
CA MET A 1 -26.73 -6.90 -24.27
C MET A 1 -25.41 -7.24 -23.59
N GLY A 2 -24.27 -6.86 -24.18
CA GLY A 2 -22.97 -7.14 -23.56
C GLY A 2 -22.86 -6.38 -22.24
N THR A 3 -22.49 -7.05 -21.16
CA THR A 3 -22.19 -6.40 -19.88
C THR A 3 -20.97 -5.50 -20.06
N SER A 4 -21.10 -4.23 -19.70
CA SER A 4 -19.98 -3.30 -19.72
C SER A 4 -19.06 -3.61 -18.55
N ALA A 5 -17.78 -3.84 -18.83
CA ALA A 5 -16.76 -4.10 -17.81
C ALA A 5 -15.53 -3.24 -18.06
N VAL A 6 -14.90 -2.78 -16.99
CA VAL A 6 -13.67 -2.00 -17.04
C VAL A 6 -12.64 -2.59 -16.07
N SER A 7 -11.36 -2.57 -16.45
CA SER A 7 -10.28 -3.10 -15.61
C SER A 7 -9.25 -2.02 -15.30
N PHE A 8 -8.74 -2.04 -14.08
CA PHE A 8 -7.68 -1.15 -13.61
C PHE A 8 -6.57 -1.94 -12.93
N LEU A 9 -5.33 -1.54 -13.16
CA LEU A 9 -4.19 -2.02 -12.38
C LEU A 9 -4.12 -1.25 -11.06
N ALA A 10 -4.03 -2.00 -9.97
CA ALA A 10 -3.94 -1.51 -8.61
C ALA A 10 -2.51 -1.68 -8.08
N PRO A 11 -1.65 -0.64 -8.07
CA PRO A 11 -0.25 -0.75 -7.69
C PRO A 11 -0.08 -1.00 -6.19
N ALA A 12 0.97 -1.69 -5.80
CA ALA A 12 1.48 -1.67 -4.44
C ALA A 12 2.11 -0.30 -4.11
N LYS A 13 2.34 -0.03 -2.84
CA LYS A 13 3.14 1.12 -2.37
C LYS A 13 4.31 0.68 -1.51
N LEU A 14 5.33 1.53 -1.46
CA LEU A 14 6.36 1.47 -0.43
C LEU A 14 6.31 2.74 0.42
N ASN A 15 6.48 2.60 1.74
CA ASN A 15 6.78 3.72 2.61
C ASN A 15 8.31 3.90 2.63
N LEU A 16 8.84 4.87 1.89
CA LEU A 16 10.26 5.22 1.97
C LEU A 16 10.59 5.77 3.36
N SER A 17 9.69 6.56 3.92
CA SER A 17 9.75 6.92 5.33
C SER A 17 8.40 6.72 5.99
N LEU A 18 8.39 6.33 7.27
CA LEU A 18 7.17 6.28 8.08
C LEU A 18 7.52 6.62 9.52
N GLN A 19 7.04 7.76 9.96
CA GLN A 19 7.14 8.25 11.32
C GLN A 19 5.75 8.23 11.97
N VAL A 20 5.68 7.75 13.19
CA VAL A 20 4.46 7.69 14.01
C VAL A 20 4.60 8.65 15.18
N PHE A 21 3.65 9.56 15.31
CA PHE A 21 3.60 10.58 16.34
C PHE A 21 2.51 10.29 17.38
N GLY A 22 2.16 11.30 18.15
CA GLY A 22 1.21 11.20 19.23
C GLY A 22 -0.14 10.61 18.84
N LYS A 23 -0.76 9.90 19.80
CA LYS A 23 -2.08 9.32 19.65
C LYS A 23 -3.14 10.42 19.70
N ARG A 24 -4.10 10.36 18.78
CA ARG A 24 -5.23 11.28 18.66
C ARG A 24 -6.38 10.87 19.58
N PRO A 25 -7.30 11.80 19.91
CA PRO A 25 -8.51 11.48 20.67
C PRO A 25 -9.42 10.42 20.00
N ASP A 26 -9.38 10.31 18.64
CA ASP A 26 -10.15 9.31 17.88
C ASP A 26 -9.52 7.90 17.87
N GLY A 27 -8.41 7.74 18.59
CA GLY A 27 -7.70 6.46 18.73
C GLY A 27 -6.67 6.17 17.66
N TYR A 28 -6.61 6.96 16.61
CA TYR A 28 -5.56 6.90 15.58
C TYR A 28 -4.27 7.61 16.04
N HIS A 29 -3.21 7.43 15.27
CA HIS A 29 -1.95 8.16 15.47
C HIS A 29 -1.71 9.13 14.33
N HIS A 30 -1.08 10.25 14.62
CA HIS A 30 -0.52 11.09 13.57
C HIS A 30 0.64 10.38 12.91
N ILE A 31 0.68 10.39 11.59
CA ILE A 31 1.79 9.84 10.80
C ILE A 31 2.36 10.91 9.88
N ARG A 32 3.61 10.69 9.47
CA ARG A 32 4.25 11.38 8.36
C ARG A 32 5.06 10.37 7.56
N SER A 33 4.72 10.22 6.29
CA SER A 33 5.28 9.18 5.42
C SER A 33 5.51 9.69 4.02
N VAL A 34 6.63 9.30 3.41
CA VAL A 34 6.81 9.39 1.97
C VAL A 34 6.37 8.06 1.37
N MET A 35 5.30 8.10 0.62
CA MET A 35 4.76 6.92 -0.09
C MET A 35 5.03 7.01 -1.58
N VAL A 36 5.45 5.89 -2.17
CA VAL A 36 5.72 5.78 -3.61
C VAL A 36 5.03 4.52 -4.14
N PRO A 37 4.21 4.62 -5.21
CA PRO A 37 3.65 3.45 -5.85
C PRO A 37 4.73 2.69 -6.61
N VAL A 38 4.57 1.35 -6.67
CA VAL A 38 5.53 0.47 -7.36
C VAL A 38 4.84 -0.53 -8.27
N SER A 39 5.54 -1.02 -9.29
CA SER A 39 5.04 -1.87 -10.36
C SER A 39 4.78 -3.34 -9.97
N LEU A 40 4.24 -3.55 -8.78
CA LEU A 40 3.62 -4.81 -8.36
C LEU A 40 2.12 -4.52 -8.29
N TYR A 41 1.32 -5.17 -9.15
CA TYR A 41 -0.07 -4.80 -9.36
C TYR A 41 -1.02 -5.95 -9.09
N ASP A 42 -2.13 -5.64 -8.43
CA ASP A 42 -3.35 -6.42 -8.58
C ASP A 42 -4.14 -5.92 -9.80
N GLU A 43 -5.06 -6.70 -10.30
CA GLU A 43 -5.99 -6.32 -11.37
C GLU A 43 -7.41 -6.34 -10.82
N VAL A 44 -8.11 -5.21 -10.94
CA VAL A 44 -9.48 -5.05 -10.47
C VAL A 44 -10.39 -4.78 -11.66
N THR A 45 -11.32 -5.70 -11.92
CA THR A 45 -12.34 -5.57 -12.96
C THR A 45 -13.69 -5.27 -12.31
N VAL A 46 -14.37 -4.22 -12.78
CA VAL A 46 -15.70 -3.80 -12.35
C VAL A 46 -16.68 -4.01 -13.50
N GLU A 47 -17.77 -4.72 -13.25
CA GLU A 47 -18.81 -5.07 -14.21
C GLU A 47 -20.18 -4.67 -13.65
N GLU A 48 -21.03 -4.07 -14.48
CA GLU A 48 -22.41 -3.76 -14.10
C GLU A 48 -23.25 -5.03 -14.11
N ILE A 49 -24.08 -5.20 -13.08
CA ILE A 49 -25.05 -6.27 -12.93
C ILE A 49 -26.41 -5.70 -12.49
N PRO A 50 -27.51 -6.45 -12.63
CA PRO A 50 -28.85 -5.92 -12.32
C PRO A 50 -29.01 -5.41 -10.90
N ALA A 51 -28.43 -6.08 -9.90
CA ALA A 51 -28.54 -5.69 -8.49
C ALA A 51 -27.44 -6.30 -7.62
N GLY A 52 -27.19 -5.72 -6.46
CA GLY A 52 -26.26 -6.22 -5.44
C GLY A 52 -24.80 -5.84 -5.68
N ILE A 53 -23.96 -6.18 -4.69
CA ILE A 53 -22.51 -5.99 -4.77
C ILE A 53 -21.89 -7.38 -4.55
N PHE A 54 -21.15 -7.86 -5.54
CA PHE A 54 -20.47 -9.14 -5.50
C PHE A 54 -18.98 -8.93 -5.70
N VAL A 55 -18.18 -9.49 -4.80
CA VAL A 55 -16.73 -9.49 -4.90
C VAL A 55 -16.24 -10.92 -5.09
N GLU A 56 -15.38 -11.12 -6.07
CA GLU A 56 -14.70 -12.37 -6.38
C GLU A 56 -13.18 -12.11 -6.26
N CYS A 57 -12.47 -13.04 -5.66
CA CYS A 57 -11.01 -12.94 -5.51
C CYS A 57 -10.37 -14.30 -5.71
N ASP A 58 -9.25 -14.35 -6.42
CA ASP A 58 -8.48 -15.59 -6.65
C ASP A 58 -7.58 -15.97 -5.47
N ASP A 59 -7.43 -15.10 -4.46
CA ASP A 59 -6.74 -15.39 -3.20
C ASP A 59 -7.76 -15.75 -2.11
N PRO A 60 -7.76 -17.00 -1.60
CA PRO A 60 -8.74 -17.47 -0.61
C PRO A 60 -8.62 -16.79 0.76
N TRP A 61 -7.53 -16.12 1.05
CA TRP A 61 -7.34 -15.37 2.31
C TRP A 61 -7.97 -13.97 2.28
N VAL A 62 -8.43 -13.50 1.11
CA VAL A 62 -9.08 -12.21 0.96
C VAL A 62 -10.60 -12.40 1.11
N PRO A 63 -11.25 -11.73 2.09
CA PRO A 63 -12.70 -11.83 2.24
C PRO A 63 -13.41 -11.29 0.99
N THR A 64 -14.53 -11.90 0.63
CA THR A 64 -15.36 -11.49 -0.53
C THR A 64 -16.71 -10.89 -0.12
N ASP A 65 -16.94 -10.75 1.17
CA ASP A 65 -18.15 -10.18 1.78
C ASP A 65 -18.00 -8.65 2.06
N ALA A 66 -18.89 -8.13 2.89
CA ALA A 66 -18.88 -6.71 3.30
C ALA A 66 -17.62 -6.27 4.09
N ALA A 67 -16.78 -7.19 4.53
CA ALA A 67 -15.49 -6.87 5.14
C ALA A 67 -14.45 -6.42 4.08
N ASN A 68 -14.62 -6.83 2.81
CA ASN A 68 -13.72 -6.46 1.73
C ASN A 68 -13.74 -4.96 1.44
N SER A 69 -12.57 -4.36 1.24
CA SER A 69 -12.43 -2.92 0.96
C SER A 69 -13.08 -2.50 -0.36
N CYS A 70 -13.06 -3.35 -1.40
CA CYS A 70 -13.75 -3.08 -2.66
C CYS A 70 -15.27 -3.10 -2.49
N HIS A 71 -15.81 -4.03 -1.67
CA HIS A 71 -17.23 -4.06 -1.34
C HIS A 71 -17.65 -2.76 -0.63
N LYS A 72 -16.88 -2.31 0.38
CA LYS A 72 -17.13 -1.05 1.10
C LYS A 72 -17.09 0.15 0.16
N ALA A 73 -16.10 0.20 -0.73
CA ALA A 73 -15.95 1.26 -1.73
C ALA A 73 -17.17 1.31 -2.67
N ALA A 74 -17.61 0.17 -3.18
CA ALA A 74 -18.78 0.07 -4.03
C ALA A 74 -20.06 0.48 -3.30
N ALA A 75 -20.27 0.02 -2.07
CA ALA A 75 -21.44 0.39 -1.27
C ALA A 75 -21.55 1.90 -1.06
N LEU A 76 -20.43 2.56 -0.72
CA LEU A 76 -20.38 4.01 -0.53
C LEU A 76 -20.62 4.77 -1.84
N PHE A 77 -20.03 4.31 -2.94
CA PHE A 77 -20.20 4.95 -4.25
C PHE A 77 -21.63 4.81 -4.77
N LEU A 78 -22.22 3.60 -4.74
CA LEU A 78 -23.58 3.36 -5.23
C LEU A 78 -24.63 4.11 -4.41
N ALA A 79 -24.44 4.19 -3.10
CA ALA A 79 -25.30 5.00 -2.22
C ALA A 79 -25.23 6.50 -2.57
N TRP A 80 -24.04 7.03 -2.83
CA TRP A 80 -23.87 8.40 -3.27
C TRP A 80 -24.47 8.62 -4.67
N ALA A 81 -24.23 7.68 -5.59
CA ALA A 81 -24.69 7.78 -6.98
C ALA A 81 -26.21 7.67 -7.12
N GLY A 82 -26.91 7.15 -6.10
CA GLY A 82 -28.36 6.93 -6.14
C GLY A 82 -28.79 5.98 -7.27
N THR A 83 -27.97 4.98 -7.58
CA THR A 83 -28.26 4.01 -8.66
C THR A 83 -28.77 2.68 -8.09
N PRO A 84 -29.85 2.11 -8.66
CA PRO A 84 -30.33 0.78 -8.27
C PRO A 84 -29.49 -0.36 -8.89
N ALA A 85 -28.64 -0.07 -9.87
CA ALA A 85 -27.76 -1.05 -10.49
C ALA A 85 -26.80 -1.65 -9.47
N GLY A 86 -26.47 -2.91 -9.65
CA GLY A 86 -25.45 -3.59 -8.88
C GLY A 86 -24.11 -3.68 -9.62
N VAL A 87 -23.11 -4.19 -8.93
CA VAL A 87 -21.77 -4.38 -9.50
C VAL A 87 -21.16 -5.70 -9.08
N ARG A 88 -20.40 -6.29 -9.99
CA ARG A 88 -19.48 -7.39 -9.71
C ARG A 88 -18.07 -6.86 -9.80
N ILE A 89 -17.24 -7.13 -8.79
CA ILE A 89 -15.84 -6.76 -8.72
C ILE A 89 -15.01 -8.02 -8.66
N ARG A 90 -14.15 -8.24 -9.65
CA ARG A 90 -13.20 -9.35 -9.68
C ARG A 90 -11.80 -8.83 -9.39
N ILE A 91 -11.10 -9.47 -8.45
CA ILE A 91 -9.75 -9.11 -8.01
C ILE A 91 -8.82 -10.27 -8.32
N ARG A 92 -7.77 -10.00 -9.11
CA ARG A 92 -6.64 -10.93 -9.32
C ARG A 92 -5.45 -10.42 -8.51
N LYS A 93 -5.04 -11.22 -7.52
CA LYS A 93 -4.03 -10.82 -6.53
C LYS A 93 -2.63 -11.21 -6.94
N ALA A 94 -1.71 -10.24 -6.93
CA ALA A 94 -0.27 -10.44 -6.94
C ALA A 94 0.39 -9.79 -5.72
N ILE A 95 -0.22 -8.72 -5.18
CA ILE A 95 0.23 -8.06 -3.95
C ILE A 95 -0.18 -8.94 -2.76
N PRO A 96 0.78 -9.43 -1.95
CA PRO A 96 0.44 -10.24 -0.79
C PRO A 96 -0.48 -9.49 0.18
N PRO A 97 -1.58 -10.10 0.65
CA PRO A 97 -2.43 -9.48 1.66
C PRO A 97 -1.66 -9.29 2.98
N GLU A 98 -2.07 -8.30 3.78
CA GLU A 98 -1.52 -7.99 5.12
C GLU A 98 0.00 -7.83 5.17
N SER A 99 0.59 -7.29 4.10
CA SER A 99 2.04 -7.17 3.93
C SER A 99 2.61 -5.76 4.17
N GLY A 100 1.77 -4.76 4.45
CA GLY A 100 2.20 -3.36 4.51
C GLY A 100 2.39 -2.70 3.13
N LEU A 101 2.04 -3.39 2.04
CA LEU A 101 2.15 -2.91 0.66
C LEU A 101 0.89 -2.19 0.13
N GLY A 102 -0.17 -2.11 0.92
CA GLY A 102 -1.38 -1.36 0.61
C GLY A 102 -2.30 -2.01 -0.43
N GLY A 103 -2.17 -3.32 -0.72
CA GLY A 103 -2.92 -4.00 -1.78
C GLY A 103 -4.43 -3.79 -1.69
N GLY A 104 -5.06 -4.11 -0.56
CA GLY A 104 -6.52 -3.96 -0.41
C GLY A 104 -7.01 -2.50 -0.51
N SER A 105 -6.18 -1.52 -0.13
CA SER A 105 -6.50 -0.10 -0.30
C SER A 105 -6.35 0.33 -1.76
N SER A 106 -5.37 -0.20 -2.46
CA SER A 106 -5.18 0.00 -3.90
C SER A 106 -6.32 -0.61 -4.71
N ASP A 107 -6.75 -1.83 -4.36
CA ASP A 107 -7.91 -2.50 -4.97
C ASP A 107 -9.17 -1.66 -4.81
N ALA A 108 -9.43 -1.14 -3.60
CA ALA A 108 -10.58 -0.29 -3.32
C ALA A 108 -10.55 1.03 -4.13
N ALA A 109 -9.38 1.65 -4.26
CA ALA A 109 -9.21 2.85 -5.09
C ALA A 109 -9.42 2.52 -6.58
N ALA A 110 -8.94 1.38 -7.06
CA ALA A 110 -9.19 0.90 -8.42
C ALA A 110 -10.68 0.60 -8.65
N ALA A 111 -11.36 0.02 -7.66
CA ALA A 111 -12.81 -0.19 -7.72
C ALA A 111 -13.58 1.14 -7.81
N LEU A 112 -13.22 2.18 -7.04
CA LEU A 112 -13.82 3.52 -7.15
C LEU A 112 -13.60 4.11 -8.54
N LYS A 113 -12.39 4.03 -9.10
CA LYS A 113 -12.10 4.48 -10.47
C LYS A 113 -12.91 3.71 -11.50
N GLY A 114 -13.02 2.40 -11.33
CA GLY A 114 -13.83 1.53 -12.18
C GLY A 114 -15.32 1.90 -12.16
N LEU A 115 -15.88 2.17 -10.98
CA LEU A 115 -17.25 2.61 -10.81
C LEU A 115 -17.53 3.96 -11.46
N ILE A 116 -16.61 4.91 -11.32
CA ILE A 116 -16.67 6.22 -12.00
C ILE A 116 -16.68 6.02 -13.53
N ALA A 117 -15.75 5.22 -14.05
CA ALA A 117 -15.66 4.97 -15.49
C ALA A 117 -16.88 4.23 -16.04
N LEU A 118 -17.40 3.27 -15.29
CA LEU A 118 -18.54 2.44 -15.70
C LEU A 118 -19.86 3.22 -15.71
N THR A 119 -20.07 4.04 -14.68
CA THR A 119 -21.34 4.79 -14.50
C THR A 119 -21.34 6.17 -15.15
N GLY A 120 -20.18 6.73 -15.48
CA GLY A 120 -20.02 8.13 -15.89
C GLY A 120 -20.36 9.14 -14.80
N LYS A 121 -20.59 8.71 -13.55
CA LYS A 121 -20.89 9.59 -12.42
C LYS A 121 -19.59 9.98 -11.71
N HIS A 122 -19.32 11.27 -11.64
CA HIS A 122 -18.09 11.83 -11.07
C HIS A 122 -18.39 12.50 -9.72
N PRO A 123 -18.03 11.86 -8.58
CA PRO A 123 -18.12 12.52 -7.28
C PRO A 123 -17.25 13.78 -7.25
N PRO A 124 -17.69 14.87 -6.61
CA PRO A 124 -16.80 15.98 -6.27
C PRO A 124 -15.57 15.46 -5.51
N PRO A 125 -14.40 16.12 -5.65
CA PRO A 125 -13.15 15.66 -5.01
C PRO A 125 -13.28 15.40 -3.51
N GLU A 126 -13.98 16.26 -2.79
CA GLU A 126 -14.23 16.13 -1.35
C GLU A 126 -15.12 14.91 -1.01
N ALA A 127 -16.12 14.61 -1.84
CA ALA A 127 -16.97 13.43 -1.65
C ALA A 127 -16.20 12.14 -1.93
N LEU A 128 -15.38 12.12 -2.98
CA LEU A 128 -14.52 10.98 -3.32
C LEU A 128 -13.49 10.73 -2.21
N LEU A 129 -12.85 11.78 -1.70
CA LEU A 129 -11.91 11.69 -0.59
C LEU A 129 -12.60 11.17 0.68
N ALA A 130 -13.78 11.67 0.99
CA ALA A 130 -14.54 11.21 2.16
C ALA A 130 -14.91 9.72 2.07
N MET A 131 -15.30 9.23 0.87
CA MET A 131 -15.52 7.80 0.64
C MET A 131 -14.23 7.00 0.86
N ALA A 132 -13.12 7.44 0.27
CA ALA A 132 -11.83 6.76 0.36
C ALA A 132 -11.36 6.62 1.81
N VAL A 133 -11.42 7.70 2.61
CA VAL A 133 -11.05 7.69 4.03
C VAL A 133 -11.92 6.72 4.84
N ARG A 134 -13.22 6.65 4.55
CA ARG A 134 -14.15 5.70 5.21
C ARG A 134 -13.86 4.24 4.88
N VAL A 135 -13.28 3.96 3.71
CA VAL A 135 -12.87 2.61 3.33
C VAL A 135 -11.57 2.22 4.03
N GLY A 136 -10.59 3.10 4.06
CA GLY A 136 -9.31 2.86 4.72
C GLY A 136 -8.31 4.02 4.57
N ALA A 137 -7.40 4.13 5.52
CA ALA A 137 -6.45 5.24 5.63
C ALA A 137 -5.51 5.39 4.41
N ASP A 138 -5.12 4.28 3.76
CA ASP A 138 -4.25 4.30 2.58
C ASP A 138 -5.01 4.46 1.25
N VAL A 139 -6.35 4.34 1.23
CA VAL A 139 -7.14 4.45 -0.02
C VAL A 139 -6.98 5.81 -0.72
N PRO A 140 -7.00 6.94 0.01
CA PRO A 140 -6.78 8.26 -0.59
C PRO A 140 -5.50 8.36 -1.41
N PHE A 141 -4.41 7.74 -0.96
CA PHE A 141 -3.11 7.77 -1.64
C PHE A 141 -3.17 7.22 -3.07
N PHE A 142 -3.99 6.19 -3.31
CA PHE A 142 -4.08 5.54 -4.62
C PHE A 142 -5.03 6.22 -5.61
N LEU A 143 -5.80 7.22 -5.17
CA LEU A 143 -6.74 7.92 -6.06
C LEU A 143 -6.04 8.84 -7.07
N PRO A 144 -5.17 9.78 -6.67
CA PRO A 144 -4.49 10.66 -7.63
C PRO A 144 -3.37 9.94 -8.39
N GLY A 145 -2.76 8.92 -7.77
CA GLY A 145 -1.55 8.28 -8.28
C GLY A 145 -0.28 9.11 -8.04
N GLY A 146 0.89 8.45 -8.18
CA GLY A 146 2.20 9.08 -7.99
C GLY A 146 2.67 9.12 -6.53
N ALA A 147 3.90 9.60 -6.33
CA ALA A 147 4.49 9.73 -5.00
C ALA A 147 3.86 10.89 -4.22
N ALA A 148 3.75 10.72 -2.90
CA ALA A 148 3.21 11.76 -2.03
C ALA A 148 3.86 11.76 -0.64
N LEU A 149 3.91 12.95 -0.04
CA LEU A 149 4.02 13.10 1.40
C LEU A 149 2.61 12.91 1.97
N VAL A 150 2.49 11.95 2.88
CA VAL A 150 1.22 11.53 3.49
C VAL A 150 1.28 11.87 4.97
N GLU A 151 0.29 12.60 5.45
CA GLU A 151 0.21 13.08 6.83
C GLU A 151 -1.21 12.86 7.40
N GLY A 152 -1.42 13.25 8.66
CA GLY A 152 -2.67 12.99 9.37
C GLY A 152 -2.75 11.53 9.83
N ILE A 153 -3.83 10.84 9.49
CA ILE A 153 -3.95 9.37 9.63
C ILE A 153 -3.65 8.64 8.30
N GLY A 154 -3.36 9.41 7.21
CA GLY A 154 -3.18 8.96 5.83
C GLY A 154 -3.98 9.78 4.81
N GLU A 155 -4.84 10.70 5.26
CA GLU A 155 -5.78 11.47 4.44
C GLU A 155 -5.20 12.75 3.85
N ARG A 156 -4.14 13.29 4.43
CA ARG A 156 -3.53 14.54 3.94
C ARG A 156 -2.38 14.22 3.00
N LEU A 157 -2.61 14.48 1.72
CA LEU A 157 -1.68 14.16 0.65
C LEU A 157 -1.07 15.44 0.07
N THR A 158 0.26 15.52 0.07
CA THR A 158 1.00 16.52 -0.71
C THR A 158 1.73 15.78 -1.84
N PRO A 159 1.33 15.95 -3.09
CA PRO A 159 2.02 15.31 -4.22
C PRO A 159 3.49 15.68 -4.25
N LEU A 160 4.34 14.70 -4.52
CA LEU A 160 5.77 14.90 -4.68
C LEU A 160 6.15 14.78 -6.16
N PRO A 161 6.90 15.76 -6.71
CA PRO A 161 7.53 15.58 -8.01
C PRO A 161 8.46 14.37 -7.95
N TRP A 162 8.14 13.33 -8.74
CA TRP A 162 8.89 12.07 -8.71
C TRP A 162 9.64 11.86 -10.01
N ASN A 163 10.92 12.23 -10.05
CA ASN A 163 11.78 12.14 -11.23
C ASN A 163 13.01 11.23 -10.99
N VAL A 164 13.05 10.53 -9.86
CA VAL A 164 14.17 9.64 -9.49
C VAL A 164 13.68 8.20 -9.52
N PRO A 165 13.86 7.48 -10.64
CA PRO A 165 13.46 6.08 -10.72
C PRO A 165 14.34 5.23 -9.80
N PHE A 166 13.73 4.26 -9.16
CA PHE A 166 14.42 3.19 -8.44
C PHE A 166 13.79 1.83 -8.75
N HIS A 167 14.55 0.77 -8.50
CA HIS A 167 14.07 -0.60 -8.49
C HIS A 167 14.05 -1.11 -7.05
N ALA A 168 13.09 -1.97 -6.74
CA ALA A 168 12.95 -2.54 -5.41
C ALA A 168 12.95 -4.07 -5.48
N VAL A 169 13.61 -4.71 -4.53
CA VAL A 169 13.37 -6.11 -4.20
C VAL A 169 12.53 -6.12 -2.94
N ILE A 170 11.36 -6.73 -3.01
CA ILE A 170 10.39 -6.80 -1.91
C ILE A 170 10.39 -8.23 -1.39
N VAL A 171 10.61 -8.40 -0.10
CA VAL A 171 10.58 -9.69 0.59
C VAL A 171 9.39 -9.70 1.54
N ARG A 172 8.42 -10.57 1.28
CA ARG A 172 7.31 -10.87 2.19
C ARG A 172 7.68 -12.13 2.96
N PRO A 173 7.97 -12.04 4.28
CA PRO A 173 8.26 -13.21 5.11
C PRO A 173 7.01 -14.08 5.33
N ALA A 174 7.18 -15.29 5.84
CA ALA A 174 6.06 -16.21 6.11
C ALA A 174 5.14 -15.72 7.25
N PHE A 175 5.68 -14.93 8.17
CA PHE A 175 4.89 -14.38 9.28
C PHE A 175 4.14 -13.11 8.89
N GLY A 176 3.00 -12.88 9.53
CA GLY A 176 2.26 -11.62 9.48
C GLY A 176 2.57 -10.74 10.68
N LEU A 177 2.30 -9.44 10.57
CA LEU A 177 2.42 -8.47 11.66
C LEU A 177 1.10 -7.71 11.81
N SER A 178 0.58 -7.64 13.03
CA SER A 178 -0.65 -6.92 13.33
C SER A 178 -0.40 -5.42 13.40
N THR A 179 -1.00 -4.63 12.51
CA THR A 179 -0.92 -3.17 12.54
C THR A 179 -1.31 -2.59 13.90
N ARG A 180 -2.39 -3.12 14.51
CA ARG A 180 -2.85 -2.70 15.84
C ARG A 180 -1.79 -2.94 16.91
N GLU A 181 -1.17 -4.11 16.89
CA GLU A 181 -0.11 -4.46 17.82
C GLU A 181 1.14 -3.59 17.61
N GLY A 182 1.51 -3.33 16.35
CA GLY A 182 2.63 -2.44 16.02
C GLY A 182 2.46 -1.05 16.62
N TYR A 183 1.29 -0.45 16.48
CA TYR A 183 0.99 0.84 17.11
C TYR A 183 1.02 0.76 18.65
N ALA A 184 0.50 -0.30 19.23
CA ALA A 184 0.54 -0.48 20.69
C ALA A 184 1.98 -0.61 21.21
N ARG A 185 2.84 -1.32 20.49
CA ARG A 185 4.26 -1.49 20.84
C ARG A 185 5.09 -0.21 20.72
N LEU A 186 4.72 0.69 19.82
CA LEU A 186 5.36 2.01 19.70
C LEU A 186 5.14 2.88 20.95
N GLY A 187 4.07 2.62 21.72
CA GLY A 187 3.83 3.29 23.00
C GLY A 187 3.76 4.81 22.91
N ARG A 188 3.31 5.37 21.77
CA ARG A 188 3.22 6.83 21.58
C ARG A 188 2.10 7.38 22.44
N GLU A 189 2.46 8.25 23.39
CA GLU A 189 1.51 8.95 24.25
C GLU A 189 0.59 9.90 23.43
N PRO A 190 -0.59 10.27 23.98
CA PRO A 190 -1.42 11.31 23.37
C PRO A 190 -0.61 12.57 23.10
N GLY A 191 -0.78 13.16 21.92
CA GLY A 191 0.01 14.34 21.56
C GLY A 191 -0.44 14.98 20.25
N ASP A 192 0.08 16.15 20.03
CA ASP A 192 -0.19 16.97 18.86
C ASP A 192 0.40 16.36 17.57
N PRO A 193 -0.11 16.75 16.41
CA PRO A 193 0.50 16.42 15.15
C PRO A 193 1.95 16.95 15.11
N PRO A 194 2.83 16.30 14.32
CA PRO A 194 4.17 16.81 14.13
C PRO A 194 4.12 18.26 13.62
N PRO A 195 5.09 19.09 13.97
CA PRO A 195 5.20 20.41 13.37
C PRO A 195 5.29 20.27 11.85
N ARG A 196 4.69 21.22 11.11
CA ARG A 196 4.79 21.24 9.65
C ARG A 196 6.27 21.27 9.27
N GLY A 197 6.76 20.19 8.70
CA GLY A 197 8.10 20.10 8.17
C GLY A 197 8.15 20.44 6.69
N ASN A 198 9.36 20.64 6.16
CA ASN A 198 9.53 20.84 4.73
C ASN A 198 9.05 19.64 3.93
N VAL A 199 8.44 19.89 2.76
CA VAL A 199 8.15 18.85 1.79
C VAL A 199 9.48 18.30 1.28
N PRO A 200 9.74 16.99 1.37
CA PRO A 200 10.99 16.42 0.92
C PRO A 200 11.14 16.55 -0.60
N SER A 201 12.37 16.74 -1.04
CA SER A 201 12.73 16.79 -2.45
C SER A 201 13.81 15.74 -2.74
N PHE A 202 13.63 14.95 -3.78
CA PHE A 202 14.53 13.90 -4.18
C PHE A 202 15.09 14.21 -5.56
N ARG A 203 16.42 14.30 -5.68
CA ARG A 203 17.11 14.60 -6.94
C ARG A 203 17.96 13.45 -7.43
N THR A 204 18.39 12.59 -6.52
CA THR A 204 19.27 11.46 -6.79
C THR A 204 18.76 10.18 -6.11
N PHE A 205 19.21 9.03 -6.57
CA PHE A 205 18.97 7.76 -5.90
C PHE A 205 19.49 7.78 -4.44
N THR A 206 20.60 8.48 -4.18
CA THR A 206 21.16 8.63 -2.84
C THR A 206 20.20 9.36 -1.91
N ASP A 207 19.52 10.41 -2.38
CA ASP A 207 18.50 11.13 -1.59
C ASP A 207 17.34 10.20 -1.23
N VAL A 208 16.88 9.39 -2.19
CA VAL A 208 15.81 8.40 -1.97
C VAL A 208 16.24 7.36 -0.95
N ALA A 209 17.44 6.81 -1.09
CA ALA A 209 18.00 5.81 -0.18
C ALA A 209 18.18 6.36 1.24
N ALA A 210 18.65 7.60 1.38
CA ALA A 210 18.84 8.26 2.68
C ALA A 210 17.52 8.55 3.42
N ALA A 211 16.41 8.60 2.70
CA ALA A 211 15.09 8.81 3.32
C ALA A 211 14.49 7.56 3.97
N VAL A 212 15.04 6.36 3.68
CA VAL A 212 14.48 5.10 4.14
C VAL A 212 14.59 4.97 5.66
N ARG A 213 13.43 5.02 6.31
CA ARG A 213 13.27 4.81 7.76
C ARG A 213 11.84 4.41 8.09
N ASN A 214 11.65 3.62 9.14
CA ASN A 214 10.32 3.22 9.57
C ASN A 214 10.30 2.97 11.09
N ASP A 215 9.48 3.73 11.81
CA ASP A 215 9.38 3.61 13.27
C ASP A 215 8.87 2.21 13.71
N PHE A 216 8.14 1.49 12.86
CA PHE A 216 7.72 0.13 13.19
C PHE A 216 8.88 -0.88 13.26
N GLU A 217 10.06 -0.58 12.70
CA GLU A 217 11.24 -1.44 12.89
C GLU A 217 11.66 -1.47 14.37
N GLU A 218 11.52 -0.35 15.08
CA GLU A 218 11.74 -0.27 16.54
C GLU A 218 10.71 -1.10 17.30
N ALA A 219 9.44 -1.02 16.90
CA ALA A 219 8.35 -1.75 17.56
C ALA A 219 8.49 -3.28 17.45
N TRP A 220 8.97 -3.76 16.31
CA TRP A 220 9.06 -5.19 16.02
C TRP A 220 10.42 -5.81 16.34
N GLY A 221 11.51 -5.03 16.35
CA GLY A 221 12.88 -5.50 16.52
C GLY A 221 13.07 -6.51 17.66
N PRO A 222 12.54 -6.26 18.89
CA PRO A 222 12.71 -7.16 20.01
C PRO A 222 12.04 -8.53 19.85
N SER A 223 10.93 -8.62 19.10
CA SER A 223 10.13 -9.83 18.97
C SER A 223 10.30 -10.56 17.63
N HIS A 224 10.83 -9.88 16.62
CA HIS A 224 10.99 -10.40 15.26
C HIS A 224 12.40 -10.10 14.72
N PRO A 225 13.43 -10.79 15.23
CA PRO A 225 14.83 -10.58 14.80
C PRO A 225 15.03 -10.89 13.31
N GLU A 226 14.10 -11.62 12.67
CA GLU A 226 14.08 -11.91 11.24
C GLU A 226 13.96 -10.63 10.39
N ILE A 227 13.30 -9.58 10.89
CA ILE A 227 13.21 -8.28 10.22
C ILE A 227 14.61 -7.71 9.99
N ALA A 228 15.42 -7.68 11.05
CA ALA A 228 16.81 -7.22 10.96
C ALA A 228 17.68 -8.16 10.10
N ALA A 229 17.40 -9.48 10.10
CA ALA A 229 18.09 -10.44 9.27
C ALA A 229 17.80 -10.19 7.78
N ILE A 230 16.54 -10.11 7.38
CA ILE A 230 16.11 -9.85 5.98
C ILE A 230 16.66 -8.49 5.51
N ARG A 231 16.62 -7.46 6.39
CA ARG A 231 17.21 -6.16 6.06
C ARG A 231 18.71 -6.26 5.75
N ARG A 232 19.47 -7.02 6.55
CA ARG A 232 20.91 -7.28 6.30
C ARG A 232 21.13 -8.05 5.00
N GLU A 233 20.29 -9.05 4.70
CA GLU A 233 20.36 -9.82 3.46
C GLU A 233 20.15 -8.90 2.24
N LEU A 234 19.15 -8.00 2.27
CA LEU A 234 18.90 -7.03 1.22
C LEU A 234 20.11 -6.10 0.99
N LEU A 235 20.69 -5.57 2.07
CA LEU A 235 21.89 -4.72 2.02
C LEU A 235 23.10 -5.49 1.48
N SER A 236 23.32 -6.73 1.95
CA SER A 236 24.40 -7.60 1.46
C SER A 236 24.23 -8.00 0.00
N ALA A 237 22.98 -8.01 -0.49
CA ALA A 237 22.69 -8.21 -1.89
C ALA A 237 22.89 -6.96 -2.77
N GLY A 238 23.34 -5.84 -2.18
CA GLY A 238 23.72 -4.60 -2.87
C GLY A 238 22.63 -3.53 -2.90
N ALA A 239 21.63 -3.60 -2.00
CA ALA A 239 20.67 -2.50 -1.87
C ALA A 239 21.36 -1.24 -1.32
N GLY A 240 21.05 -0.07 -1.89
CA GLY A 240 21.48 1.22 -1.38
C GLY A 240 20.83 1.60 -0.05
N ALA A 241 19.63 1.08 0.20
CA ALA A 241 18.91 1.14 1.46
C ALA A 241 17.92 -0.02 1.56
N ALA A 242 17.55 -0.39 2.78
CA ALA A 242 16.52 -1.40 3.03
C ALA A 242 15.70 -1.04 4.27
N GLY A 243 14.38 -1.32 4.23
CA GLY A 243 13.46 -1.01 5.31
C GLY A 243 12.15 -1.77 5.24
N LEU A 244 11.32 -1.59 6.25
CA LEU A 244 9.98 -2.15 6.37
C LEU A 244 8.97 -1.27 5.62
N SER A 245 8.00 -1.83 4.93
CA SER A 245 6.90 -1.08 4.33
C SER A 245 5.67 -1.11 5.24
N GLY A 246 5.10 0.08 5.51
CA GLY A 246 3.95 0.19 6.41
C GLY A 246 4.27 -0.35 7.80
N SER A 247 3.29 -1.00 8.43
CA SER A 247 3.47 -1.74 9.69
C SER A 247 4.11 -3.12 9.51
N GLY A 248 4.48 -3.47 8.28
CA GLY A 248 5.01 -4.79 7.93
C GLY A 248 3.92 -5.74 7.39
N SER A 249 4.27 -6.95 7.09
CA SER A 249 5.54 -7.65 7.30
C SER A 249 6.55 -7.55 6.14
N ALA A 250 6.20 -6.94 4.98
CA ALA A 250 7.11 -6.86 3.86
C ALA A 250 8.27 -5.88 4.12
N LEU A 251 9.47 -6.33 3.78
CA LEU A 251 10.66 -5.50 3.71
C LEU A 251 10.99 -5.24 2.24
N PHE A 252 11.71 -4.15 2.00
CA PHE A 252 12.19 -3.82 0.67
C PHE A 252 13.65 -3.36 0.70
N GLY A 253 14.36 -3.63 -0.38
CA GLY A 253 15.67 -3.05 -0.67
C GLY A 253 15.59 -2.22 -1.94
N LEU A 254 16.23 -1.04 -1.96
CA LEU A 254 16.25 -0.14 -3.10
C LEU A 254 17.53 -0.32 -3.92
N TYR A 255 17.40 -0.33 -5.23
CA TYR A 255 18.49 -0.52 -6.19
C TYR A 255 18.43 0.55 -7.28
N ALA A 256 19.58 1.05 -7.71
CA ALA A 256 19.70 2.07 -8.73
C ALA A 256 19.40 1.55 -10.16
N SER A 257 19.36 0.24 -10.37
CA SER A 257 19.08 -0.37 -11.69
C SER A 257 18.35 -1.70 -11.57
N GLU A 258 17.59 -2.01 -12.63
CA GLU A 258 16.87 -3.29 -12.74
C GLU A 258 17.82 -4.50 -12.68
N ARG A 259 18.99 -4.40 -13.32
CA ARG A 259 19.99 -5.46 -13.30
C ARG A 259 20.39 -5.83 -11.87
N LEU A 260 20.72 -4.83 -11.05
CA LEU A 260 21.09 -5.05 -9.64
C LEU A 260 19.93 -5.65 -8.84
N ALA A 261 18.70 -5.17 -9.03
CA ALA A 261 17.53 -5.71 -8.36
C ALA A 261 17.26 -7.19 -8.76
N ARG A 262 17.39 -7.52 -10.04
CA ARG A 262 17.24 -8.90 -10.52
C ARG A 262 18.33 -9.85 -10.00
N GLU A 263 19.59 -9.38 -9.91
CA GLU A 263 20.70 -10.13 -9.31
C GLU A 263 20.44 -10.37 -7.81
N ALA A 264 20.01 -9.34 -7.07
CA ALA A 264 19.65 -9.46 -5.67
C ALA A 264 18.48 -10.44 -5.47
N ARG A 265 17.41 -10.36 -6.27
CA ARG A 265 16.31 -11.31 -6.21
C ARG A 265 16.82 -12.76 -6.33
N ARG A 266 17.69 -13.05 -7.31
CA ARG A 266 18.22 -14.41 -7.49
C ARG A 266 18.97 -14.92 -6.26
N LYS A 267 19.77 -14.05 -5.60
CA LYS A 267 20.47 -14.40 -4.36
C LYS A 267 19.50 -14.69 -3.21
N LEU A 268 18.44 -13.89 -3.11
CA LEU A 268 17.46 -13.99 -2.05
C LEU A 268 16.44 -15.13 -2.26
N SER A 269 16.12 -15.48 -3.51
CA SER A 269 15.23 -16.60 -3.85
C SER A 269 15.94 -17.96 -3.76
N GLY A 270 17.25 -18.02 -3.94
CA GLY A 270 18.03 -19.26 -3.78
C GLY A 270 18.07 -19.80 -2.35
N SER A 271 17.67 -19.00 -1.36
CA SER A 271 17.40 -19.43 0.03
C SER A 271 15.95 -19.91 0.24
N ASP A 272 15.10 -19.85 -0.80
CA ASP A 272 13.65 -20.10 -0.73
C ASP A 272 13.28 -21.59 -0.88
N ASP A 273 14.17 -22.40 -1.45
CA ASP A 273 13.92 -23.83 -1.69
C ASP A 273 13.97 -24.70 -0.41
N GLY A 274 14.12 -24.05 0.75
CA GLY A 274 14.19 -24.70 2.08
C GLY A 274 12.90 -24.64 2.91
N GLY A 275 11.74 -24.27 2.32
CA GLY A 275 10.46 -24.26 3.07
C GLY A 275 10.23 -23.03 3.95
N THR A 276 10.92 -21.92 3.71
CA THR A 276 10.75 -20.68 4.51
C THR A 276 9.41 -19.98 4.29
N GLY A 277 8.66 -20.32 3.24
CA GLY A 277 7.37 -19.73 2.90
C GLY A 277 7.42 -18.22 2.57
N ARG A 278 8.63 -17.65 2.37
CA ARG A 278 8.80 -16.25 1.99
C ARG A 278 8.62 -16.05 0.48
N ARG A 279 8.09 -14.89 0.08
CA ARG A 279 7.92 -14.53 -1.33
C ARG A 279 8.79 -13.32 -1.66
N VAL A 280 9.47 -13.37 -2.83
CA VAL A 280 10.39 -12.30 -3.28
C VAL A 280 9.96 -11.75 -4.62
N PHE A 281 9.75 -10.44 -4.69
CA PHE A 281 9.29 -9.72 -5.87
C PHE A 281 10.31 -8.68 -6.31
N VAL A 282 10.30 -8.35 -7.62
CA VAL A 282 10.98 -7.16 -8.15
C VAL A 282 9.95 -6.19 -8.65
N ALA A 283 10.11 -4.94 -8.29
CA ALA A 283 9.26 -3.84 -8.73
C ALA A 283 10.11 -2.60 -9.04
N ARG A 284 9.50 -1.60 -9.68
CA ARG A 284 10.10 -0.27 -9.89
C ARG A 284 9.12 0.79 -9.42
N SER A 285 9.62 1.98 -9.08
CA SER A 285 8.76 3.16 -8.87
C SER A 285 7.96 3.49 -10.14
N VAL A 286 6.71 3.91 -9.98
CA VAL A 286 5.78 4.28 -11.06
C VAL A 286 5.11 5.61 -10.78
#